data_6fe06707737744589dc080b8afae012a
#
_entry.id   6fe06707737744589dc080b8afae012a
#
_cell.length_a   1.000
_cell.length_b   1.000
_cell.length_c   1.000
_cell.angle_alpha   90.00
_cell.angle_beta   90.00
_cell.angle_gamma   90.00
#
_symmetry.space_group_name_H-M   'P 1'
#
loop_
_entity.id
_entity.type
_entity.pdbx_description
1 polymer ?
#
loop_
_entity_poly.entity_id
_entity_poly.type
_entity_poly.pdbx_seq_one_letter_code
_entity_poly.pdbx_strand_id
1 'polypeptide(L)'
;MLQQYTYSSPAGNLPYVVYTPLNYRAGTPVPLLVMMHGCTQSAADFAAGTQMNLVAEEHNFIVVYPQQVRKNNSLYCWNWFDLANQSRDHGEPAMIIGIVQDILQNTAQWTIDTARIYVAGISAGAAMSVILGATYPDIFAAIGIHSGLEYQALKSHHGALTISKRGGPDPLQQGLAAYEAMGSYARIVPTIVFHGTKDTVINITNGDQVVQQWMQTDMLASHDTYVADFNAPATATTYKIPTGYAYTVYTWQNSRGKTIQEYWKVNGLGHAWSGGNSSGSYTDSRGPSASEALYAFFMHHSMHRKAIHPTAFFKHVLHNVKGLLPTK
;
A
#
# COMPACT_ATOMS: atom_id res chain seq x y z
N MET A 1 -5.68 5.21 20.57
CA MET A 1 -4.50 4.96 21.45
C MET A 1 -3.43 4.25 20.64
N LEU A 2 -2.14 4.64 20.76
CA LEU A 2 -1.00 3.97 20.09
C LEU A 2 -0.43 2.89 21.00
N GLN A 3 -0.25 1.68 20.47
CA GLN A 3 0.33 0.54 21.19
C GLN A 3 1.40 -0.13 20.32
N GLN A 4 2.50 -0.54 20.92
CA GLN A 4 3.62 -1.18 20.22
C GLN A 4 3.62 -2.69 20.46
N TYR A 5 3.90 -3.44 19.39
CA TYR A 5 3.97 -4.89 19.35
C TYR A 5 5.20 -5.36 18.58
N THR A 6 5.45 -6.64 18.60
CA THR A 6 6.51 -7.26 17.79
C THR A 6 5.99 -8.58 17.21
N TYR A 7 5.96 -8.66 15.88
CA TYR A 7 5.76 -9.91 15.18
C TYR A 7 7.04 -10.70 15.17
N SER A 8 6.95 -11.98 15.49
CA SER A 8 8.11 -12.90 15.53
C SER A 8 7.87 -14.11 14.64
N SER A 9 8.83 -14.42 13.79
CA SER A 9 8.81 -15.58 12.89
C SER A 9 10.20 -16.17 12.74
N PRO A 10 10.37 -17.35 12.16
CA PRO A 10 11.67 -17.90 11.82
C PRO A 10 12.53 -16.98 10.93
N ALA A 11 11.89 -16.11 10.13
CA ALA A 11 12.56 -15.11 9.29
C ALA A 11 13.09 -13.90 10.07
N GLY A 12 12.68 -13.73 11.34
CA GLY A 12 13.10 -12.63 12.20
C GLY A 12 11.95 -11.94 12.92
N ASN A 13 12.27 -10.82 13.55
CA ASN A 13 11.32 -10.01 14.31
C ASN A 13 11.07 -8.68 13.58
N LEU A 14 9.81 -8.26 13.51
CA LEU A 14 9.41 -7.00 12.95
C LEU A 14 8.50 -6.26 13.95
N PRO A 15 8.96 -5.13 14.55
CA PRO A 15 8.11 -4.31 15.39
C PRO A 15 6.97 -3.67 14.57
N TYR A 16 5.86 -3.39 15.21
CA TYR A 16 4.78 -2.62 14.63
C TYR A 16 4.02 -1.82 15.69
N VAL A 17 3.38 -0.75 15.26
CA VAL A 17 2.55 0.10 16.11
C VAL A 17 1.11 0.02 15.61
N VAL A 18 0.16 -0.11 16.52
CA VAL A 18 -1.28 -0.10 16.19
C VAL A 18 -1.91 1.14 16.80
N TYR A 19 -2.67 1.87 15.99
CA TYR A 19 -3.57 2.91 16.44
C TYR A 19 -5.00 2.38 16.48
N THR A 20 -5.60 2.44 17.67
CA THR A 20 -7.00 2.12 17.87
C THR A 20 -7.75 3.39 18.27
N PRO A 21 -8.83 3.79 17.55
CA PRO A 21 -9.64 4.95 17.89
C PRO A 21 -10.23 4.86 19.30
N LEU A 22 -10.45 6.00 19.93
CA LEU A 22 -11.02 6.07 21.31
C LEU A 22 -12.45 5.51 21.35
N ASN A 23 -13.21 5.73 20.28
CA ASN A 23 -14.59 5.28 20.15
C ASN A 23 -14.73 3.85 19.60
N TYR A 24 -13.61 3.18 19.29
CA TYR A 24 -13.65 1.78 18.84
C TYR A 24 -14.20 0.87 19.94
N ARG A 25 -15.04 -0.09 19.53
CA ARG A 25 -15.61 -1.12 20.42
C ARG A 25 -15.28 -2.50 19.86
N ALA A 26 -14.63 -3.33 20.66
CA ALA A 26 -14.42 -4.74 20.33
C ALA A 26 -15.75 -5.43 20.01
N GLY A 27 -15.75 -6.33 19.03
CA GLY A 27 -16.94 -6.97 18.50
C GLY A 27 -17.63 -6.22 17.36
N THR A 28 -17.28 -4.94 17.11
CA THR A 28 -17.76 -4.19 15.92
C THR A 28 -16.71 -4.26 14.82
N PRO A 29 -17.00 -4.91 13.66
CA PRO A 29 -16.04 -5.00 12.57
C PRO A 29 -15.71 -3.62 11.96
N VAL A 30 -14.43 -3.28 11.92
CA VAL A 30 -13.93 -2.03 11.33
C VAL A 30 -12.85 -2.29 10.29
N PRO A 31 -12.60 -1.37 9.35
CA PRO A 31 -11.50 -1.49 8.40
C PRO A 31 -10.14 -1.53 9.09
N LEU A 32 -9.14 -2.16 8.42
CA LEU A 32 -7.73 -2.12 8.78
C LEU A 32 -6.93 -1.45 7.67
N LEU A 33 -6.12 -0.48 8.02
CA LEU A 33 -5.17 0.16 7.10
C LEU A 33 -3.74 -0.11 7.55
N VAL A 34 -2.93 -0.70 6.67
CA VAL A 34 -1.49 -0.89 6.86
C VAL A 34 -0.77 0.30 6.24
N MET A 35 0.01 1.04 7.05
CA MET A 35 0.73 2.24 6.65
C MET A 35 2.24 2.00 6.64
N MET A 36 2.86 2.03 5.45
CA MET A 36 4.25 1.68 5.20
C MET A 36 5.10 2.95 5.09
N HIS A 37 6.01 3.18 6.05
CA HIS A 37 6.89 4.35 6.08
C HIS A 37 7.98 4.31 4.98
N GLY A 38 8.54 5.46 4.65
CA GLY A 38 9.68 5.58 3.74
C GLY A 38 11.03 5.31 4.41
N CYS A 39 12.11 5.35 3.63
CA CYS A 39 13.47 5.24 4.15
C CYS A 39 13.74 6.31 5.21
N THR A 40 14.58 6.00 6.20
CA THR A 40 14.99 6.85 7.32
C THR A 40 13.88 7.24 8.30
N GLN A 41 12.64 6.85 8.05
CA GLN A 41 11.52 7.08 8.95
C GLN A 41 11.34 5.96 9.96
N SER A 42 10.57 6.27 11.01
CA SER A 42 10.00 5.28 11.94
C SER A 42 8.48 5.22 11.78
N ALA A 43 7.85 4.18 12.33
CA ALA A 43 6.40 4.07 12.41
C ALA A 43 5.77 5.29 13.12
N ALA A 44 6.38 5.75 14.21
CA ALA A 44 5.91 6.92 14.97
C ALA A 44 6.05 8.22 14.18
N ASP A 45 7.19 8.43 13.49
CA ASP A 45 7.42 9.59 12.63
C ASP A 45 6.40 9.63 11.49
N PHE A 46 6.17 8.49 10.84
CA PHE A 46 5.22 8.39 9.74
C PHE A 46 3.76 8.58 10.19
N ALA A 47 3.39 8.02 11.35
CA ALA A 47 2.06 8.24 11.94
C ALA A 47 1.82 9.73 12.28
N ALA A 48 2.81 10.40 12.86
CA ALA A 48 2.74 11.82 13.18
C ALA A 48 2.65 12.69 11.91
N GLY A 49 3.46 12.36 10.90
CA GLY A 49 3.54 13.12 9.66
C GLY A 49 2.32 12.98 8.78
N THR A 50 1.78 11.76 8.62
CA THR A 50 0.61 11.52 7.77
C THR A 50 -0.69 11.97 8.40
N GLN A 51 -0.74 12.08 9.73
CA GLN A 51 -1.97 12.32 10.49
C GLN A 51 -3.08 11.30 10.23
N MET A 52 -2.74 10.11 9.71
CA MET A 52 -3.73 9.06 9.44
C MET A 52 -4.49 8.63 10.70
N ASN A 53 -3.88 8.81 11.89
CA ASN A 53 -4.56 8.55 13.16
C ASN A 53 -5.73 9.50 13.42
N LEU A 54 -5.69 10.74 12.94
CA LEU A 54 -6.81 11.68 13.06
C LEU A 54 -7.98 11.25 12.18
N VAL A 55 -7.67 10.85 10.94
CA VAL A 55 -8.66 10.28 10.01
C VAL A 55 -9.27 8.99 10.59
N ALA A 56 -8.43 8.14 11.21
CA ALA A 56 -8.90 6.92 11.86
C ALA A 56 -9.79 7.21 13.07
N GLU A 57 -9.48 8.24 13.86
CA GLU A 57 -10.30 8.68 14.99
C GLU A 57 -11.68 9.17 14.54
N GLU A 58 -11.73 9.95 13.45
CA GLU A 58 -12.96 10.49 12.92
C GLU A 58 -13.86 9.42 12.32
N HIS A 59 -13.26 8.45 11.63
CA HIS A 59 -13.98 7.46 10.83
C HIS A 59 -14.00 6.04 11.41
N ASN A 60 -13.45 5.84 12.60
CA ASN A 60 -13.47 4.59 13.34
C ASN A 60 -12.91 3.38 12.57
N PHE A 61 -11.64 3.46 12.18
CA PHE A 61 -10.88 2.32 11.61
C PHE A 61 -9.53 2.15 12.32
N ILE A 62 -8.94 0.96 12.22
CA ILE A 62 -7.65 0.64 12.85
C ILE A 62 -6.53 0.88 11.86
N VAL A 63 -5.43 1.48 12.34
CA VAL A 63 -4.21 1.68 11.54
C VAL A 63 -3.06 0.89 12.16
N VAL A 64 -2.35 0.16 11.33
CA VAL A 64 -1.11 -0.52 11.72
C VAL A 64 0.07 0.04 10.94
N TYR A 65 1.16 0.29 11.64
CA TYR A 65 2.40 0.81 11.12
C TYR A 65 3.52 -0.21 11.37
N PRO A 66 3.81 -1.11 10.42
CA PRO A 66 5.02 -1.94 10.48
C PRO A 66 6.27 -1.05 10.54
N GLN A 67 7.26 -1.47 11.32
CA GLN A 67 8.49 -0.72 11.54
C GLN A 67 9.69 -1.50 11.01
N GLN A 68 10.36 -0.96 9.99
CA GLN A 68 11.62 -1.51 9.54
C GLN A 68 12.71 -1.34 10.59
N VAL A 69 13.60 -2.30 10.70
CA VAL A 69 14.68 -2.30 11.68
C VAL A 69 16.05 -2.18 11.02
N ARG A 70 16.99 -1.52 11.72
CA ARG A 70 18.34 -1.28 11.21
C ARG A 70 19.10 -2.57 10.83
N LYS A 71 18.79 -3.67 11.50
CA LYS A 71 19.39 -4.98 11.20
C LYS A 71 19.05 -5.46 9.79
N ASN A 72 17.83 -5.17 9.31
CA ASN A 72 17.39 -5.59 7.99
C ASN A 72 17.83 -4.58 6.90
N ASN A 73 17.85 -3.29 7.24
CA ASN A 73 18.32 -2.24 6.34
C ASN A 73 18.84 -1.04 7.14
N SER A 74 20.09 -0.63 6.89
CA SER A 74 20.79 0.43 7.64
C SER A 74 20.12 1.81 7.54
N LEU A 75 19.33 2.05 6.48
CA LEU A 75 18.57 3.26 6.23
C LEU A 75 17.08 3.09 6.56
N TYR A 76 16.70 1.99 7.22
CA TYR A 76 15.30 1.65 7.51
C TYR A 76 14.41 1.61 6.26
N CYS A 77 14.97 1.40 5.07
CA CYS A 77 14.19 1.19 3.85
C CYS A 77 13.57 -0.21 3.85
N TRP A 78 12.36 -0.35 3.36
CA TRP A 78 11.86 -1.64 2.90
C TRP A 78 12.70 -2.09 1.71
N ASN A 79 13.11 -3.37 1.69
CA ASN A 79 14.03 -3.90 0.67
C ASN A 79 13.27 -4.34 -0.59
N TRP A 80 12.46 -3.43 -1.14
CA TRP A 80 11.59 -3.63 -2.31
C TRP A 80 12.34 -4.02 -3.58
N PHE A 81 13.64 -3.71 -3.67
CA PHE A 81 14.54 -3.99 -4.78
C PHE A 81 15.14 -5.41 -4.73
N ASP A 82 14.95 -6.15 -3.66
CA ASP A 82 15.45 -7.52 -3.49
C ASP A 82 14.40 -8.52 -3.97
N LEU A 83 14.80 -9.45 -4.85
CA LEU A 83 13.93 -10.50 -5.38
C LEU A 83 13.26 -11.34 -4.28
N ALA A 84 13.95 -11.55 -3.15
CA ALA A 84 13.39 -12.26 -2.01
C ALA A 84 12.17 -11.56 -1.40
N ASN A 85 11.99 -10.26 -1.65
CA ASN A 85 10.88 -9.45 -1.17
C ASN A 85 9.83 -9.14 -2.25
N GLN A 86 9.86 -9.86 -3.37
CA GLN A 86 8.95 -9.62 -4.51
C GLN A 86 8.02 -10.79 -4.80
N SER A 87 7.88 -11.73 -3.87
CA SER A 87 7.02 -12.90 -4.02
C SER A 87 6.25 -13.20 -2.76
N ARG A 88 5.12 -13.90 -2.93
CA ARG A 88 4.26 -14.35 -1.84
C ARG A 88 5.01 -15.32 -0.93
N ASP A 89 4.73 -15.24 0.39
CA ASP A 89 5.23 -16.11 1.45
C ASP A 89 6.76 -16.05 1.68
N HIS A 90 7.42 -15.02 1.14
CA HIS A 90 8.85 -14.80 1.30
C HIS A 90 9.15 -13.38 1.82
N GLY A 91 10.29 -13.24 2.50
CA GLY A 91 10.88 -11.98 2.90
C GLY A 91 9.99 -11.04 3.73
N GLU A 92 10.14 -9.75 3.48
CA GLU A 92 9.40 -8.71 4.19
C GLU A 92 7.87 -8.74 3.91
N PRO A 93 7.39 -9.04 2.69
CA PRO A 93 5.95 -9.19 2.46
C PRO A 93 5.31 -10.25 3.38
N ALA A 94 5.95 -11.41 3.56
CA ALA A 94 5.45 -12.45 4.45
C ALA A 94 5.40 -12.00 5.91
N MET A 95 6.39 -11.21 6.36
CA MET A 95 6.41 -10.66 7.73
C MET A 95 5.30 -9.62 7.94
N ILE A 96 5.06 -8.76 6.94
CA ILE A 96 3.98 -7.76 6.99
C ILE A 96 2.61 -8.45 7.04
N ILE A 97 2.43 -9.50 6.26
CA ILE A 97 1.20 -10.31 6.32
C ILE A 97 1.07 -11.03 7.65
N GLY A 98 2.18 -11.49 8.25
CA GLY A 98 2.18 -12.02 9.61
C GLY A 98 1.65 -11.01 10.63
N ILE A 99 2.02 -9.75 10.54
CA ILE A 99 1.47 -8.67 11.38
C ILE A 99 -0.05 -8.53 11.16
N VAL A 100 -0.51 -8.54 9.91
CA VAL A 100 -1.95 -8.49 9.62
C VAL A 100 -2.67 -9.69 10.26
N GLN A 101 -2.08 -10.87 10.18
CA GLN A 101 -2.64 -12.09 10.79
C GLN A 101 -2.68 -12.01 12.33
N ASP A 102 -1.63 -11.48 12.97
CA ASP A 102 -1.62 -11.27 14.44
C ASP A 102 -2.80 -10.37 14.87
N ILE A 103 -3.06 -9.30 14.11
CA ILE A 103 -4.19 -8.40 14.39
C ILE A 103 -5.52 -9.14 14.21
N LEU A 104 -5.67 -9.90 13.12
CA LEU A 104 -6.89 -10.67 12.83
C LEU A 104 -7.17 -11.77 13.85
N GLN A 105 -6.13 -12.35 14.44
CA GLN A 105 -6.23 -13.41 15.45
C GLN A 105 -6.53 -12.87 16.84
N ASN A 106 -6.14 -11.62 17.13
CA ASN A 106 -6.39 -11.00 18.43
C ASN A 106 -7.81 -10.42 18.52
N THR A 107 -8.80 -11.27 18.34
CA THR A 107 -10.24 -10.90 18.33
C THR A 107 -10.75 -10.36 19.65
N ALA A 108 -10.06 -10.60 20.75
CA ALA A 108 -10.36 -9.99 22.05
C ALA A 108 -10.10 -8.48 22.06
N GLN A 109 -9.13 -8.03 21.26
CA GLN A 109 -8.74 -6.62 21.15
C GLN A 109 -9.31 -5.95 19.91
N TRP A 110 -9.31 -6.63 18.75
CA TRP A 110 -9.75 -6.04 17.47
C TRP A 110 -10.67 -6.98 16.70
N THR A 111 -11.73 -6.43 16.17
CA THR A 111 -12.62 -7.10 15.21
C THR A 111 -12.49 -6.39 13.87
N ILE A 112 -11.80 -7.02 12.94
CA ILE A 112 -11.52 -6.43 11.63
C ILE A 112 -12.53 -6.94 10.60
N ASP A 113 -13.07 -6.01 9.81
CA ASP A 113 -13.77 -6.36 8.58
C ASP A 113 -12.76 -6.83 7.53
N THR A 114 -12.64 -8.13 7.37
CA THR A 114 -11.66 -8.73 6.45
C THR A 114 -11.92 -8.41 4.97
N ALA A 115 -13.07 -7.87 4.60
CA ALA A 115 -13.34 -7.35 3.26
C ALA A 115 -12.77 -5.93 3.05
N ARG A 116 -12.33 -5.26 4.13
CA ARG A 116 -11.84 -3.88 4.12
C ARG A 116 -10.46 -3.77 4.78
N ILE A 117 -9.48 -4.50 4.23
CA ILE A 117 -8.07 -4.40 4.60
C ILE A 117 -7.34 -3.70 3.45
N TYR A 118 -6.57 -2.66 3.77
CA TYR A 118 -5.90 -1.81 2.80
C TYR A 118 -4.43 -1.64 3.16
N VAL A 119 -3.62 -1.27 2.18
CA VAL A 119 -2.21 -0.89 2.41
C VAL A 119 -1.88 0.38 1.64
N ALA A 120 -1.14 1.27 2.28
CA ALA A 120 -0.60 2.46 1.63
C ALA A 120 0.79 2.79 2.20
N GLY A 121 1.56 3.58 1.46
CA GLY A 121 2.87 4.01 1.93
C GLY A 121 3.48 5.11 1.09
N ILE A 122 4.66 5.57 1.54
CA ILE A 122 5.48 6.56 0.82
C ILE A 122 6.82 5.96 0.41
N SER A 123 7.34 6.34 -0.77
CA SER A 123 8.71 6.00 -1.19
C SER A 123 8.96 4.48 -1.18
N ALA A 124 9.94 3.98 -0.44
CA ALA A 124 10.17 2.54 -0.27
C ALA A 124 8.94 1.81 0.31
N GLY A 125 8.17 2.46 1.19
CA GLY A 125 6.91 1.92 1.71
C GLY A 125 5.82 1.84 0.64
N ALA A 126 5.79 2.78 -0.28
CA ALA A 126 4.88 2.75 -1.43
C ALA A 126 5.26 1.63 -2.40
N ALA A 127 6.55 1.43 -2.70
CA ALA A 127 7.02 0.31 -3.51
C ALA A 127 6.67 -1.04 -2.85
N MET A 128 6.81 -1.16 -1.52
CA MET A 128 6.37 -2.35 -0.79
C MET A 128 4.84 -2.52 -0.85
N SER A 129 4.06 -1.44 -0.83
CA SER A 129 2.60 -1.51 -0.99
C SER A 129 2.20 -2.02 -2.38
N VAL A 130 2.94 -1.67 -3.44
CA VAL A 130 2.77 -2.25 -4.78
C VAL A 130 3.05 -3.76 -4.77
N ILE A 131 4.14 -4.18 -4.13
CA ILE A 131 4.49 -5.61 -3.99
C ILE A 131 3.39 -6.36 -3.23
N LEU A 132 2.90 -5.80 -2.13
CA LEU A 132 1.83 -6.41 -1.33
C LEU A 132 0.52 -6.53 -2.13
N GLY A 133 0.17 -5.53 -2.93
CA GLY A 133 -0.98 -5.59 -3.84
C GLY A 133 -0.87 -6.69 -4.89
N ALA A 134 0.34 -6.91 -5.44
CA ALA A 134 0.59 -7.94 -6.44
C ALA A 134 0.69 -9.35 -5.82
N THR A 135 1.29 -9.48 -4.64
CA THR A 135 1.54 -10.80 -4.03
C THR A 135 0.43 -11.28 -3.11
N TYR A 136 -0.40 -10.36 -2.57
CA TYR A 136 -1.52 -10.67 -1.68
C TYR A 136 -2.83 -9.94 -2.08
N PRO A 137 -3.27 -10.08 -3.34
CA PRO A 137 -4.51 -9.44 -3.79
C PRO A 137 -5.76 -10.00 -3.09
N ASP A 138 -5.68 -11.17 -2.48
CA ASP A 138 -6.72 -11.80 -1.66
C ASP A 138 -6.84 -11.23 -0.24
N ILE A 139 -5.88 -10.40 0.18
CA ILE A 139 -5.87 -9.76 1.51
C ILE A 139 -6.22 -8.28 1.40
N PHE A 140 -5.57 -7.54 0.50
CA PHE A 140 -5.75 -6.10 0.37
C PHE A 140 -6.85 -5.74 -0.62
N ALA A 141 -7.90 -5.10 -0.15
CA ALA A 141 -9.05 -4.69 -0.98
C ALA A 141 -8.68 -3.61 -2.02
N ALA A 142 -7.78 -2.70 -1.65
CA ALA A 142 -7.21 -1.65 -2.49
C ALA A 142 -5.85 -1.22 -1.94
N ILE A 143 -5.06 -0.50 -2.74
CA ILE A 143 -3.73 -0.02 -2.37
C ILE A 143 -3.56 1.47 -2.64
N GLY A 144 -2.70 2.14 -1.84
CA GLY A 144 -2.36 3.55 -1.95
C GLY A 144 -0.86 3.77 -2.07
N ILE A 145 -0.42 4.53 -3.08
CA ILE A 145 0.97 4.68 -3.47
C ILE A 145 1.34 6.15 -3.50
N HIS A 146 2.16 6.61 -2.56
CA HIS A 146 2.67 7.98 -2.56
C HIS A 146 4.15 8.01 -2.94
N SER A 147 4.49 8.65 -4.07
CA SER A 147 5.88 8.76 -4.56
C SER A 147 6.59 7.40 -4.60
N GLY A 148 5.94 6.39 -5.16
CA GLY A 148 6.39 4.99 -5.20
C GLY A 148 6.96 4.57 -6.54
N LEU A 149 7.19 3.27 -6.69
CA LEU A 149 7.70 2.62 -7.89
C LEU A 149 6.82 1.42 -8.25
N GLU A 150 6.84 1.04 -9.51
CA GLU A 150 6.10 -0.11 -10.04
C GLU A 150 6.64 -1.45 -9.53
N TYR A 151 5.87 -2.52 -9.71
CA TYR A 151 6.25 -3.88 -9.33
C TYR A 151 7.50 -4.31 -10.10
N GLN A 152 8.46 -4.91 -9.40
CA GLN A 152 9.74 -5.32 -9.97
C GLN A 152 10.48 -4.21 -10.75
N ALA A 153 10.31 -2.94 -10.38
CA ALA A 153 11.09 -1.85 -10.95
C ALA A 153 12.60 -2.12 -10.89
N LEU A 154 13.04 -2.88 -9.88
CA LEU A 154 14.41 -3.41 -9.75
C LEU A 154 14.38 -4.87 -9.31
N LYS A 155 15.46 -5.59 -9.70
CA LYS A 155 15.73 -6.97 -9.28
C LYS A 155 17.07 -7.12 -8.54
N SER A 156 17.71 -6.00 -8.19
CA SER A 156 18.96 -5.95 -7.41
C SER A 156 19.22 -4.53 -6.89
N HIS A 157 20.09 -4.37 -5.92
CA HIS A 157 20.50 -3.04 -5.39
C HIS A 157 21.11 -2.10 -6.44
N HIS A 158 21.70 -2.64 -7.51
CA HIS A 158 22.37 -1.84 -8.53
C HIS A 158 21.31 -1.15 -9.41
N GLY A 159 21.36 0.16 -9.45
CA GLY A 159 20.48 0.97 -10.30
C GLY A 159 19.30 1.65 -9.59
N ALA A 160 19.12 1.46 -8.27
CA ALA A 160 18.02 2.09 -7.52
C ALA A 160 17.96 3.61 -7.72
N LEU A 161 19.10 4.30 -7.65
CA LEU A 161 19.20 5.74 -7.91
C LEU A 161 18.83 6.11 -9.34
N THR A 162 19.22 5.29 -10.32
CA THR A 162 18.94 5.54 -11.73
C THR A 162 17.45 5.42 -12.02
N ILE A 163 16.81 4.36 -11.54
CA ILE A 163 15.37 4.12 -11.70
C ILE A 163 14.57 5.20 -10.99
N SER A 164 14.92 5.53 -9.75
CA SER A 164 14.25 6.60 -9.01
C SER A 164 14.25 7.93 -9.77
N LYS A 165 15.31 8.24 -10.52
CA LYS A 165 15.44 9.51 -11.25
C LYS A 165 14.91 9.47 -12.68
N ARG A 166 14.87 8.32 -13.34
CA ARG A 166 14.59 8.21 -14.78
C ARG A 166 13.37 7.37 -15.12
N GLY A 167 12.77 6.71 -14.14
CA GLY A 167 11.75 5.69 -14.34
C GLY A 167 12.33 4.28 -14.37
N GLY A 168 11.44 3.33 -14.15
CA GLY A 168 11.71 1.89 -14.18
C GLY A 168 11.66 1.29 -15.60
N PRO A 169 11.53 -0.03 -15.72
CA PRO A 169 11.33 -0.74 -16.98
C PRO A 169 10.02 -0.35 -17.68
N ASP A 170 9.63 -1.11 -18.71
CA ASP A 170 8.34 -0.95 -19.36
C ASP A 170 7.18 -1.33 -18.42
N PRO A 171 6.28 -0.40 -18.08
CA PRO A 171 5.19 -0.65 -17.14
C PRO A 171 4.21 -1.74 -17.61
N LEU A 172 4.11 -2.00 -18.92
CA LEU A 172 3.27 -3.09 -19.43
C LEU A 172 3.88 -4.46 -19.11
N GLN A 173 5.20 -4.60 -19.22
CA GLN A 173 5.91 -5.81 -18.80
C GLN A 173 5.83 -6.01 -17.28
N GLN A 174 5.94 -4.93 -16.51
CA GLN A 174 5.80 -4.97 -15.06
C GLN A 174 4.36 -5.27 -14.63
N GLY A 175 3.38 -4.85 -15.43
CA GLY A 175 1.97 -5.20 -15.25
C GLY A 175 1.69 -6.69 -15.45
N LEU A 176 2.32 -7.30 -16.47
CA LEU A 176 2.27 -8.75 -16.66
C LEU A 176 2.94 -9.48 -15.49
N ALA A 177 4.12 -9.05 -15.06
CA ALA A 177 4.83 -9.66 -13.94
C ALA A 177 4.02 -9.58 -12.62
N ALA A 178 3.32 -8.47 -12.37
CA ALA A 178 2.45 -8.31 -11.22
C ALA A 178 1.23 -9.25 -11.30
N TYR A 179 0.62 -9.38 -12.47
CA TYR A 179 -0.48 -10.33 -12.71
C TYR A 179 -0.02 -11.79 -12.49
N GLU A 180 1.13 -12.17 -12.99
CA GLU A 180 1.70 -13.51 -12.76
C GLU A 180 1.96 -13.76 -11.26
N ALA A 181 2.43 -12.74 -10.52
CA ALA A 181 2.63 -12.83 -9.07
C ALA A 181 1.33 -13.01 -8.28
N MET A 182 0.20 -12.52 -8.78
CA MET A 182 -1.12 -12.74 -8.18
C MET A 182 -1.52 -14.22 -8.19
N GLY A 183 -1.08 -14.99 -9.21
CA GLY A 183 -1.39 -16.40 -9.36
C GLY A 183 -2.90 -16.67 -9.36
N SER A 184 -3.33 -17.66 -8.59
CA SER A 184 -4.75 -18.05 -8.47
C SER A 184 -5.63 -17.03 -7.75
N TYR A 185 -5.04 -15.98 -7.16
CA TYR A 185 -5.75 -14.89 -6.48
C TYR A 185 -5.97 -13.67 -7.36
N ALA A 186 -5.62 -13.75 -8.66
CA ALA A 186 -5.72 -12.64 -9.59
C ALA A 186 -7.12 -12.00 -9.60
N ARG A 187 -7.14 -10.69 -9.45
CA ARG A 187 -8.33 -9.84 -9.48
C ARG A 187 -7.95 -8.40 -9.74
N ILE A 188 -8.91 -7.56 -10.10
CA ILE A 188 -8.74 -6.11 -10.10
C ILE A 188 -8.38 -5.65 -8.67
N VAL A 189 -7.28 -4.88 -8.53
CA VAL A 189 -6.86 -4.23 -7.28
C VAL A 189 -6.96 -2.71 -7.46
N PRO A 190 -8.03 -2.08 -6.98
CA PRO A 190 -8.17 -0.63 -7.08
C PRO A 190 -6.96 0.10 -6.47
N THR A 191 -6.45 1.10 -7.20
CA THR A 191 -5.19 1.76 -6.86
C THR A 191 -5.34 3.28 -6.88
N ILE A 192 -4.93 3.94 -5.79
CA ILE A 192 -4.80 5.40 -5.73
C ILE A 192 -3.33 5.79 -5.64
N VAL A 193 -2.91 6.72 -6.49
CA VAL A 193 -1.51 7.16 -6.59
C VAL A 193 -1.42 8.66 -6.33
N PHE A 194 -0.42 9.07 -5.55
CA PHE A 194 -0.03 10.48 -5.33
C PHE A 194 1.40 10.68 -5.78
N HIS A 195 1.66 11.77 -6.51
CA HIS A 195 3.03 12.14 -6.87
C HIS A 195 3.19 13.64 -7.03
N GLY A 196 4.29 14.16 -6.48
CA GLY A 196 4.69 15.55 -6.64
C GLY A 196 5.42 15.80 -7.96
N THR A 197 5.06 16.85 -8.71
CA THR A 197 5.72 17.14 -9.99
C THR A 197 7.16 17.65 -9.85
N LYS A 198 7.59 18.03 -8.64
CA LYS A 198 8.96 18.43 -8.31
C LYS A 198 9.67 17.44 -7.39
N ASP A 199 9.20 16.19 -7.36
CA ASP A 199 9.90 15.14 -6.64
C ASP A 199 11.25 14.84 -7.30
N THR A 200 12.34 15.16 -6.58
CA THR A 200 13.72 14.96 -7.04
C THR A 200 14.34 13.68 -6.49
N VAL A 201 13.64 12.96 -5.61
CA VAL A 201 14.08 11.67 -5.06
C VAL A 201 13.53 10.54 -5.92
N ILE A 202 12.20 10.49 -6.08
CA ILE A 202 11.49 9.57 -6.98
C ILE A 202 10.83 10.43 -8.06
N ASN A 203 11.39 10.44 -9.27
CA ASN A 203 10.84 11.25 -10.35
C ASN A 203 9.40 10.84 -10.66
N ILE A 204 8.56 11.82 -11.02
CA ILE A 204 7.14 11.63 -11.32
C ILE A 204 6.88 10.56 -12.40
N THR A 205 7.83 10.31 -13.29
CA THR A 205 7.77 9.21 -14.28
C THR A 205 7.49 7.87 -13.62
N ASN A 206 8.02 7.62 -12.40
CA ASN A 206 7.72 6.40 -11.65
C ASN A 206 6.24 6.34 -11.21
N GLY A 207 5.64 7.48 -10.85
CA GLY A 207 4.20 7.55 -10.55
C GLY A 207 3.35 7.26 -11.79
N ASP A 208 3.72 7.80 -12.94
CA ASP A 208 3.07 7.51 -14.22
C ASP A 208 3.16 6.00 -14.55
N GLN A 209 4.33 5.39 -14.33
CA GLN A 209 4.55 3.96 -14.55
C GLN A 209 3.76 3.08 -13.58
N VAL A 210 3.65 3.44 -12.30
CA VAL A 210 2.79 2.72 -11.33
C VAL A 210 1.34 2.65 -11.82
N VAL A 211 0.80 3.78 -12.30
CA VAL A 211 -0.58 3.81 -12.82
C VAL A 211 -0.73 2.91 -14.04
N GLN A 212 0.18 3.01 -15.01
CA GLN A 212 0.16 2.19 -16.23
C GLN A 212 0.35 0.70 -15.92
N GLN A 213 1.26 0.38 -15.01
CA GLN A 213 1.48 -1.00 -14.55
C GLN A 213 0.18 -1.59 -13.97
N TRP A 214 -0.53 -0.86 -13.09
CA TRP A 214 -1.77 -1.35 -12.50
C TRP A 214 -2.91 -1.44 -13.51
N MET A 215 -2.99 -0.54 -14.50
CA MET A 215 -3.93 -0.67 -15.62
C MET A 215 -3.73 -1.98 -16.37
N GLN A 216 -2.48 -2.31 -16.70
CA GLN A 216 -2.15 -3.56 -17.38
C GLN A 216 -2.44 -4.78 -16.50
N THR A 217 -2.08 -4.74 -15.22
CA THR A 217 -2.34 -5.81 -14.26
C THR A 217 -3.83 -6.09 -14.13
N ASP A 218 -4.63 -5.05 -13.96
CA ASP A 218 -6.09 -5.16 -13.77
C ASP A 218 -6.81 -5.56 -15.06
N MET A 219 -6.30 -5.14 -16.22
CA MET A 219 -6.80 -5.61 -17.51
C MET A 219 -6.65 -7.13 -17.60
N LEU A 220 -5.46 -7.66 -17.37
CA LEU A 220 -5.19 -9.11 -17.39
C LEU A 220 -6.00 -9.85 -16.33
N ALA A 221 -6.04 -9.33 -15.10
CA ALA A 221 -6.78 -9.95 -14.00
C ALA A 221 -8.30 -9.93 -14.16
N SER A 222 -8.81 -9.05 -15.00
CA SER A 222 -10.24 -8.96 -15.36
C SER A 222 -10.61 -9.71 -16.64
N HIS A 223 -9.65 -10.38 -17.28
CA HIS A 223 -9.83 -10.99 -18.60
C HIS A 223 -10.41 -9.98 -19.62
N ASP A 224 -9.76 -8.82 -19.73
CA ASP A 224 -10.09 -7.71 -20.63
C ASP A 224 -11.49 -7.09 -20.43
N THR A 225 -12.15 -7.37 -19.30
CA THR A 225 -13.43 -6.68 -18.97
C THR A 225 -13.23 -5.28 -18.39
N TYR A 226 -12.02 -4.98 -17.94
CA TYR A 226 -11.55 -3.65 -17.56
C TYR A 226 -10.33 -3.29 -18.40
N VAL A 227 -10.47 -2.31 -19.29
CA VAL A 227 -9.39 -1.76 -20.12
C VAL A 227 -9.33 -0.27 -19.88
N ALA A 228 -8.17 0.23 -19.49
CA ALA A 228 -7.92 1.66 -19.26
C ALA A 228 -6.78 2.15 -20.14
N ASP A 229 -6.93 3.36 -20.67
CA ASP A 229 -5.87 4.07 -21.38
C ASP A 229 -5.37 5.22 -20.48
N PHE A 230 -4.08 5.21 -20.18
CA PHE A 230 -3.45 6.24 -19.35
C PHE A 230 -3.66 7.66 -19.92
N ASN A 231 -3.73 7.79 -21.24
CA ASN A 231 -3.89 9.07 -21.94
C ASN A 231 -5.38 9.47 -22.09
N ALA A 232 -6.32 8.60 -21.75
CA ALA A 232 -7.75 8.83 -21.86
C ALA A 232 -8.48 8.59 -20.53
N PRO A 233 -8.21 9.41 -19.48
CA PRO A 233 -8.90 9.28 -18.20
C PRO A 233 -10.40 9.60 -18.35
N ALA A 234 -11.24 8.94 -17.54
CA ALA A 234 -12.67 9.24 -17.47
C ALA A 234 -12.92 10.67 -16.97
N THR A 235 -12.08 11.14 -16.04
CA THR A 235 -12.07 12.54 -15.59
C THR A 235 -10.64 13.03 -15.38
N ALA A 236 -10.44 14.34 -15.61
CA ALA A 236 -9.22 15.07 -15.26
C ALA A 236 -9.63 16.42 -14.68
N THR A 237 -9.64 16.54 -13.35
CA THR A 237 -10.11 17.76 -12.68
C THR A 237 -8.98 18.41 -11.90
N THR A 238 -8.74 19.70 -12.16
CA THR A 238 -7.72 20.48 -11.47
C THR A 238 -8.34 21.30 -10.34
N TYR A 239 -7.69 21.22 -9.20
CA TYR A 239 -8.03 21.95 -7.97
C TYR A 239 -6.85 22.79 -7.51
N LYS A 240 -7.09 23.68 -6.55
CA LYS A 240 -6.04 24.47 -5.90
C LYS A 240 -6.33 24.62 -4.42
N ILE A 241 -5.35 24.30 -3.59
CA ILE A 241 -5.40 24.60 -2.16
C ILE A 241 -5.21 26.12 -1.99
N PRO A 242 -6.05 26.85 -1.25
CA PRO A 242 -5.80 28.23 -0.91
C PRO A 242 -4.41 28.37 -0.27
N THR A 243 -3.57 29.25 -0.76
CA THR A 243 -2.17 29.42 -0.32
C THR A 243 -1.25 28.20 -0.51
N GLY A 244 -1.73 27.12 -1.10
CA GLY A 244 -1.01 25.87 -1.31
C GLY A 244 -0.81 25.52 -2.78
N TYR A 245 -0.63 24.23 -3.05
CA TYR A 245 -0.41 23.70 -4.38
C TYR A 245 -1.71 23.57 -5.18
N ALA A 246 -1.58 23.74 -6.50
CA ALA A 246 -2.55 23.20 -7.43
C ALA A 246 -2.30 21.70 -7.63
N TYR A 247 -3.34 20.93 -7.90
CA TYR A 247 -3.22 19.51 -8.17
C TYR A 247 -4.30 19.07 -9.15
N THR A 248 -4.03 18.02 -9.92
CA THR A 248 -4.98 17.43 -10.84
C THR A 248 -5.25 15.98 -10.43
N VAL A 249 -6.52 15.63 -10.35
CA VAL A 249 -6.99 14.27 -10.08
C VAL A 249 -7.47 13.67 -11.40
N TYR A 250 -6.85 12.57 -11.78
CA TYR A 250 -7.24 11.75 -12.92
C TYR A 250 -7.93 10.50 -12.42
N THR A 251 -9.02 10.09 -13.05
CA THR A 251 -9.72 8.85 -12.70
C THR A 251 -9.93 7.97 -13.92
N TRP A 252 -9.86 6.66 -13.73
CA TRP A 252 -10.25 5.65 -14.70
C TRP A 252 -11.29 4.74 -14.10
N GLN A 253 -12.34 4.47 -14.87
CA GLN A 253 -13.54 3.81 -14.40
C GLN A 253 -13.81 2.54 -15.19
N ASN A 254 -14.42 1.57 -14.53
CA ASN A 254 -14.94 0.39 -15.23
C ASN A 254 -16.27 0.74 -15.95
N SER A 255 -16.81 -0.23 -16.69
CA SER A 255 -18.07 -0.09 -17.47
C SER A 255 -19.30 0.27 -16.62
N ARG A 256 -19.23 0.15 -15.29
CA ARG A 256 -20.30 0.52 -14.34
C ARG A 256 -20.08 1.90 -13.72
N GLY A 257 -19.09 2.65 -14.19
CA GLY A 257 -18.76 3.97 -13.66
C GLY A 257 -18.03 3.95 -12.31
N LYS A 258 -17.57 2.78 -11.83
CA LYS A 258 -16.80 2.68 -10.60
C LYS A 258 -15.33 3.02 -10.90
N THR A 259 -14.76 3.98 -10.19
CA THR A 259 -13.34 4.33 -10.27
C THR A 259 -12.49 3.14 -9.82
N ILE A 260 -11.53 2.73 -10.65
CA ILE A 260 -10.58 1.65 -10.38
C ILE A 260 -9.19 2.22 -10.11
N GLN A 261 -8.72 3.17 -10.94
CA GLN A 261 -7.50 3.93 -10.66
C GLN A 261 -7.81 5.39 -10.45
N GLU A 262 -7.06 6.00 -9.52
CA GLU A 262 -7.07 7.42 -9.23
C GLU A 262 -5.65 7.93 -9.12
N TYR A 263 -5.32 9.03 -9.80
CA TYR A 263 -3.98 9.61 -9.79
C TYR A 263 -4.00 11.10 -9.45
N TRP A 264 -3.33 11.47 -8.37
CA TRP A 264 -3.19 12.83 -7.86
C TRP A 264 -1.81 13.38 -8.20
N LYS A 265 -1.72 14.21 -9.22
CA LYS A 265 -0.50 14.96 -9.57
C LYS A 265 -0.50 16.29 -8.86
N VAL A 266 0.37 16.44 -7.85
CA VAL A 266 0.45 17.66 -7.03
C VAL A 266 1.54 18.56 -7.58
N ASN A 267 1.15 19.72 -8.15
CA ASN A 267 2.06 20.62 -8.86
C ASN A 267 2.94 21.39 -7.89
N GLY A 268 4.25 21.16 -7.95
CA GLY A 268 5.25 21.82 -7.10
C GLY A 268 5.61 21.06 -5.83
N LEU A 269 4.88 19.99 -5.46
CA LEU A 269 5.23 19.12 -4.35
C LEU A 269 6.53 18.36 -4.65
N GLY A 270 7.43 18.30 -3.67
CA GLY A 270 8.64 17.49 -3.66
C GLY A 270 8.38 16.05 -3.20
N HIS A 271 9.44 15.39 -2.68
CA HIS A 271 9.34 14.04 -2.10
C HIS A 271 8.78 14.12 -0.68
N ALA A 272 7.46 14.27 -0.54
CA ALA A 272 6.79 14.50 0.73
C ALA A 272 5.34 14.02 0.69
N TRP A 273 4.83 13.53 1.83
CA TRP A 273 3.42 13.20 2.02
C TRP A 273 2.57 14.45 1.86
N SER A 274 1.68 14.45 0.90
CA SER A 274 0.83 15.60 0.57
C SER A 274 -0.19 15.87 1.66
N GLY A 275 -0.29 17.13 2.11
CA GLY A 275 -1.21 17.53 3.17
C GLY A 275 -0.82 17.03 4.56
N GLY A 276 0.42 16.54 4.73
CA GLY A 276 0.92 16.03 6.01
C GLY A 276 1.32 17.15 6.99
N ASN A 277 1.73 16.75 8.18
CA ASN A 277 2.11 17.63 9.29
C ASN A 277 3.62 17.63 9.51
N SER A 278 4.19 18.79 9.80
CA SER A 278 5.63 18.98 10.06
C SER A 278 6.15 18.33 11.34
N SER A 279 5.28 17.71 12.15
CA SER A 279 5.69 16.85 13.28
C SER A 279 6.33 15.54 12.84
N GLY A 280 6.16 15.14 11.59
CA GLY A 280 6.85 14.01 10.95
C GLY A 280 7.67 14.45 9.75
N SER A 281 8.68 13.67 9.41
CA SER A 281 9.56 13.92 8.27
C SER A 281 8.87 13.64 6.93
N TYR A 282 9.42 14.19 5.84
CA TYR A 282 8.92 14.00 4.47
C TYR A 282 7.42 14.30 4.33
N THR A 283 7.00 15.46 4.82
CA THR A 283 5.63 15.97 4.75
C THR A 283 5.58 17.38 4.18
N ASP A 284 4.48 17.74 3.52
CA ASP A 284 4.23 19.11 3.06
C ASP A 284 2.75 19.45 3.20
N SER A 285 2.45 20.34 4.14
CA SER A 285 1.06 20.73 4.47
C SER A 285 0.37 21.57 3.39
N ARG A 286 1.12 22.03 2.36
CA ARG A 286 0.58 22.86 1.29
C ARG A 286 -0.16 22.05 0.21
N GLY A 287 -0.03 20.73 0.23
CA GLY A 287 -0.75 19.84 -0.69
C GLY A 287 -2.16 19.46 -0.22
N PRO A 288 -2.95 18.80 -1.06
CA PRO A 288 -4.19 18.15 -0.62
C PRO A 288 -3.89 17.05 0.39
N SER A 289 -4.82 16.77 1.30
CA SER A 289 -4.66 15.68 2.27
C SER A 289 -4.68 14.32 1.58
N ALA A 290 -3.52 13.69 1.46
CA ALA A 290 -3.42 12.33 0.94
C ALA A 290 -4.11 11.32 1.88
N SER A 291 -4.07 11.56 3.19
CA SER A 291 -4.70 10.67 4.18
C SER A 291 -6.21 10.62 4.05
N GLU A 292 -6.88 11.78 3.88
CA GLU A 292 -8.32 11.87 3.65
C GLU A 292 -8.72 11.25 2.30
N ALA A 293 -7.95 11.55 1.25
CA ALA A 293 -8.24 11.03 -0.07
C ALA A 293 -8.05 9.50 -0.15
N LEU A 294 -7.03 8.96 0.52
CA LEU A 294 -6.84 7.50 0.68
C LEU A 294 -8.04 6.87 1.39
N TYR A 295 -8.47 7.45 2.52
CA TYR A 295 -9.64 6.96 3.22
C TYR A 295 -10.88 6.98 2.34
N ALA A 296 -11.18 8.10 1.69
CA ALA A 296 -12.33 8.23 0.80
C ALA A 296 -12.30 7.18 -0.33
N PHE A 297 -11.15 7.03 -1.01
CA PHE A 297 -10.98 6.03 -2.05
C PHE A 297 -11.19 4.60 -1.52
N PHE A 298 -10.55 4.25 -0.41
CA PHE A 298 -10.63 2.91 0.17
C PHE A 298 -12.04 2.52 0.58
N MET A 299 -12.83 3.44 1.13
CA MET A 299 -14.19 3.14 1.55
C MET A 299 -15.13 2.83 0.39
N HIS A 300 -14.79 3.22 -0.83
CA HIS A 300 -15.51 2.82 -2.05
C HIS A 300 -15.10 1.43 -2.57
N HIS A 301 -14.09 0.79 -1.97
CA HIS A 301 -13.54 -0.48 -2.43
C HIS A 301 -13.50 -1.52 -1.31
N SER A 302 -14.36 -2.51 -1.39
CA SER A 302 -14.34 -3.69 -0.51
C SER A 302 -14.25 -4.96 -1.36
N MET A 303 -13.66 -6.00 -0.81
CA MET A 303 -13.68 -7.33 -1.42
C MET A 303 -15.05 -7.98 -1.16
N HIS A 304 -15.70 -8.45 -2.23
CA HIS A 304 -16.84 -9.34 -2.07
C HIS A 304 -16.34 -10.72 -1.65
N ARG A 305 -16.30 -11.01 -0.36
CA ARG A 305 -16.07 -12.37 0.11
C ARG A 305 -17.41 -13.09 0.15
N LYS A 306 -17.54 -14.21 -0.60
CA LYS A 306 -18.49 -15.26 -0.19
C LYS A 306 -18.10 -15.60 1.24
N ALA A 307 -19.08 -15.65 2.16
CA ALA A 307 -18.84 -15.93 3.57
C ALA A 307 -17.98 -17.20 3.71
N ILE A 308 -16.68 -17.01 3.85
CA ILE A 308 -15.74 -18.09 4.17
C ILE A 308 -15.72 -18.13 5.69
N HIS A 309 -16.15 -19.25 6.26
CA HIS A 309 -16.03 -19.50 7.69
C HIS A 309 -14.57 -19.20 8.11
N PRO A 310 -14.32 -18.51 9.22
CA PRO A 310 -12.95 -18.14 9.67
C PRO A 310 -11.97 -19.33 9.67
N THR A 311 -12.44 -20.54 9.94
CA THR A 311 -11.66 -21.79 9.92
C THR A 311 -11.12 -22.17 8.52
N ALA A 312 -11.72 -21.73 7.42
CA ALA A 312 -11.24 -22.06 6.06
C ALA A 312 -10.11 -21.13 5.62
N PHE A 313 -10.16 -19.85 6.04
CA PHE A 313 -9.08 -18.89 5.80
C PHE A 313 -7.76 -19.34 6.46
N PHE A 314 -7.84 -19.88 7.68
CA PHE A 314 -6.67 -20.36 8.42
C PHE A 314 -6.13 -21.72 7.91
N LYS A 315 -6.97 -22.61 7.39
CA LYS A 315 -6.50 -23.91 6.88
C LYS A 315 -5.62 -23.78 5.64
N HIS A 316 -5.85 -22.81 4.77
CA HIS A 316 -5.06 -22.66 3.54
C HIS A 316 -3.65 -22.11 3.84
N VAL A 317 -3.52 -21.23 4.82
CA VAL A 317 -2.23 -20.66 5.23
C VAL A 317 -1.40 -21.66 6.05
N LEU A 318 -2.03 -22.48 6.89
CA LEU A 318 -1.36 -23.48 7.73
C LEU A 318 -0.88 -24.73 6.95
N HIS A 319 -1.45 -25.02 5.79
CA HIS A 319 -1.03 -26.19 4.98
C HIS A 319 0.38 -26.01 4.38
N ASN A 320 0.78 -24.78 4.09
CA ASN A 320 2.09 -24.47 3.54
C ASN A 320 3.21 -24.39 4.60
N VAL A 321 2.87 -24.26 5.89
CA VAL A 321 3.87 -24.22 6.97
C VAL A 321 4.25 -25.61 7.50
N LYS A 322 3.42 -26.64 7.28
CA LYS A 322 3.70 -28.02 7.76
C LYS A 322 4.71 -28.80 6.91
N GLY A 323 5.13 -28.27 5.76
CA GLY A 323 6.15 -28.92 4.90
C GLY A 323 7.62 -28.74 5.32
N LEU A 324 7.89 -28.04 6.42
CA LEU A 324 9.26 -27.68 6.86
C LEU A 324 9.68 -28.30 8.21
N LEU A 325 9.09 -29.40 8.63
CA LEU A 325 9.65 -30.14 9.77
C LEU A 325 10.64 -31.20 9.27
N PRO A 326 11.89 -31.22 9.77
CA PRO A 326 12.84 -32.27 9.43
C PRO A 326 12.36 -33.60 10.00
N THR A 327 12.24 -34.60 9.17
CA THR A 327 12.10 -36.00 9.60
C THR A 327 13.33 -36.39 10.41
N LYS A 328 13.11 -36.97 11.59
CA LYS A 328 14.12 -37.57 12.46
C LYS A 328 14.86 -38.70 11.75
#